data_c70eec87dc5c015107738ca7cb5eda51
#
_entry.id   c70eec87dc5c015107738ca7cb5eda51
#
_cell.length_a   1.000
_cell.length_b   1.000
_cell.length_c   1.000
_cell.angle_alpha   90.00
_cell.angle_beta   90.00
_cell.angle_gamma   90.00
#
_symmetry.space_group_name_H-M   'P 1'
#
loop_
_entity.id
_entity.type
_entity.pdbx_description
1 polymer ?
#
loop_
_entity_poly.entity_id
_entity_poly.type
_entity_poly.pdbx_seq_one_letter_code
_entity_poly.pdbx_strand_id
1 'polypeptide(L)'
;MQNDNQKTNTKLASRLKADALNLNQKTEGDGVDRRGFLSCMAWAGTGMIWTVAGGVLGSTLLPRRAGAADANSIISKGSFSFVQISDSHIGFNKEAINKDVVGTLKAAIARINALPEAPDFVLHTGDLTHLASADEFDTVDQLMKTIKTQQVLYVPGEHDVTGDNGKSYLDRFGKNAKGAGWYSFDHSGVHFIGLVNVVDIQQNGLGALGADQLAWLQADLQDRSSETPIVIFAHIPLWMVYPEWGWGTDDGAQALTYLKRFGSVTVLNGHIHQVVKKVEGRMTFHTAMSTAFPQPEPGKAPKPGPMKVDAGKLNDYLGVTDVNYVEGKSSLAVVDSTLS
;
A
#
# COMPACT_ATOMS: atom_id res chain seq x y z
N MET A 1 51.83 -17.71 30.45
CA MET A 1 50.91 -16.82 29.72
C MET A 1 49.51 -17.42 29.60
N GLN A 2 48.91 -17.95 30.66
CA GLN A 2 47.60 -18.58 30.62
C GLN A 2 46.61 -18.07 31.69
N ASN A 3 46.97 -17.08 32.48
CA ASN A 3 46.18 -16.60 33.64
C ASN A 3 45.46 -15.25 33.46
N ASP A 4 45.71 -14.51 32.36
CA ASP A 4 45.10 -13.17 32.19
C ASP A 4 43.80 -13.16 31.38
N ASN A 5 43.54 -14.22 30.54
CA ASN A 5 42.32 -14.31 29.76
C ASN A 5 41.07 -14.76 30.57
N GLN A 6 41.22 -15.41 31.72
CA GLN A 6 40.10 -15.79 32.56
C GLN A 6 39.54 -14.65 33.40
N LYS A 7 40.39 -13.68 33.82
CA LYS A 7 39.93 -12.52 34.59
C LYS A 7 39.19 -11.48 33.77
N THR A 8 39.47 -11.39 32.46
CA THR A 8 38.79 -10.43 31.55
C THR A 8 37.39 -10.92 31.20
N ASN A 9 37.19 -12.22 30.99
CA ASN A 9 35.87 -12.80 30.68
C ASN A 9 34.90 -12.78 31.87
N THR A 10 35.40 -12.89 33.10
CA THR A 10 34.56 -12.83 34.30
C THR A 10 34.06 -11.40 34.60
N LYS A 11 34.86 -10.36 34.25
CA LYS A 11 34.47 -8.95 34.39
C LYS A 11 33.45 -8.52 33.31
N LEU A 12 33.53 -9.07 32.11
CA LEU A 12 32.56 -8.79 31.06
C LEU A 12 31.19 -9.43 31.33
N ALA A 13 31.19 -10.67 31.84
CA ALA A 13 29.96 -11.38 32.22
C ALA A 13 29.23 -10.75 33.41
N SER A 14 29.98 -10.16 34.38
CA SER A 14 29.37 -9.43 35.51
C SER A 14 28.81 -8.05 35.12
N ARG A 15 29.41 -7.35 34.13
CA ARG A 15 28.83 -6.11 33.58
C ARG A 15 27.55 -6.36 32.78
N LEU A 16 27.50 -7.38 31.95
CA LEU A 16 26.30 -7.75 31.19
C LEU A 16 25.11 -8.19 32.08
N LYS A 17 25.38 -8.78 33.27
CA LYS A 17 24.35 -9.10 34.26
C LYS A 17 23.85 -7.86 35.03
N ALA A 18 24.70 -6.86 35.28
CA ALA A 18 24.30 -5.62 35.94
C ALA A 18 23.42 -4.73 35.02
N ASP A 19 23.74 -4.69 33.71
CA ASP A 19 22.94 -3.95 32.73
C ASP A 19 21.56 -4.60 32.45
N ALA A 20 21.46 -5.93 32.55
CA ALA A 20 20.20 -6.66 32.40
C ALA A 20 19.26 -6.51 33.63
N LEU A 21 19.81 -6.20 34.81
CA LEU A 21 19.01 -5.96 36.04
C LEU A 21 18.51 -4.52 36.18
N ASN A 22 19.11 -3.56 35.45
CA ASN A 22 18.67 -2.16 35.45
C ASN A 22 17.60 -1.83 34.39
N LEU A 23 17.26 -2.78 33.51
CA LEU A 23 16.18 -2.63 32.50
C LEU A 23 14.80 -3.00 33.03
N ASN A 24 14.67 -3.49 34.28
CA ASN A 24 13.41 -3.95 34.86
C ASN A 24 12.82 -3.02 35.96
N GLN A 25 13.31 -1.80 36.08
CA GLN A 25 12.71 -0.80 36.97
C GLN A 25 12.62 0.57 36.28
N LYS A 26 11.67 0.71 35.36
CA LYS A 26 10.98 1.97 35.04
C LYS A 26 9.79 1.65 34.13
N THR A 27 8.75 1.09 34.70
CA THR A 27 7.39 1.16 34.17
C THR A 27 6.63 2.19 35.00
N GLU A 28 6.81 3.45 34.69
CA GLU A 28 5.88 4.50 35.10
C GLU A 28 5.40 5.21 33.85
N GLY A 29 4.09 5.04 33.55
CA GLY A 29 3.28 6.01 32.86
C GLY A 29 3.47 6.11 31.35
N ASP A 30 3.05 5.10 30.58
CA ASP A 30 2.56 5.34 29.22
C ASP A 30 1.23 6.11 29.31
N GLY A 31 1.36 7.40 29.53
CA GLY A 31 0.28 8.33 29.35
C GLY A 31 -0.04 8.42 27.87
N VAL A 32 -0.82 7.46 27.35
CA VAL A 32 -1.50 7.62 26.06
C VAL A 32 -2.28 8.92 26.18
N ASP A 33 -1.84 9.95 25.44
CA ASP A 33 -2.56 11.21 25.38
C ASP A 33 -3.98 10.95 24.89
N ARG A 34 -4.93 10.94 25.83
CA ARG A 34 -6.34 10.66 25.56
C ARG A 34 -6.94 11.61 24.52
N ARG A 35 -6.37 12.81 24.37
CA ARG A 35 -6.78 13.77 23.36
C ARG A 35 -6.26 13.38 21.98
N GLY A 36 -5.04 12.88 21.86
CA GLY A 36 -4.48 12.36 20.60
C GLY A 36 -5.20 11.10 20.15
N PHE A 37 -5.54 10.19 21.08
CA PHE A 37 -6.32 8.99 20.79
C PHE A 37 -7.74 9.30 20.30
N LEU A 38 -8.44 10.25 20.95
CA LEU A 38 -9.78 10.67 20.53
C LEU A 38 -9.76 11.46 19.21
N SER A 39 -8.69 12.19 18.93
CA SER A 39 -8.48 12.88 17.63
C SER A 39 -8.31 11.88 16.49
N CYS A 40 -7.57 10.77 16.71
CA CYS A 40 -7.44 9.70 15.71
C CYS A 40 -8.76 8.96 15.45
N MET A 41 -9.62 8.81 16.47
CA MET A 41 -10.93 8.15 16.30
C MET A 41 -11.99 9.03 15.61
N ALA A 42 -11.89 10.33 15.67
CA ALA A 42 -12.80 11.25 14.99
C ALA A 42 -12.70 11.20 13.46
N TRP A 43 -11.67 10.53 12.91
CA TRP A 43 -11.40 10.45 11.47
C TRP A 43 -11.82 9.11 10.82
N ALA A 44 -12.17 8.09 11.60
CA ALA A 44 -12.76 6.88 11.05
C ALA A 44 -14.24 7.16 10.75
N GLY A 45 -14.61 7.49 9.51
CA GLY A 45 -15.93 7.85 9.04
C GLY A 45 -17.07 6.83 9.24
N THR A 46 -16.94 5.96 10.23
CA THR A 46 -17.99 5.10 10.77
C THR A 46 -18.48 5.72 12.07
N GLY A 47 -19.75 6.13 12.13
CA GLY A 47 -20.38 6.74 13.29
C GLY A 47 -20.49 5.84 14.52
N MET A 48 -19.42 5.14 14.89
CA MET A 48 -19.31 4.35 16.10
C MET A 48 -18.45 5.08 17.14
N ILE A 49 -19.08 5.47 18.26
CA ILE A 49 -18.36 5.96 19.44
C ILE A 49 -18.22 4.80 20.42
N TRP A 50 -16.99 4.51 20.80
CA TRP A 50 -16.69 3.55 21.86
C TRP A 50 -16.64 4.30 23.21
N THR A 51 -17.49 3.94 24.13
CA THR A 51 -17.43 4.45 25.51
C THR A 51 -17.07 3.35 26.48
N VAL A 52 -16.17 3.64 27.39
CA VAL A 52 -15.82 2.75 28.51
C VAL A 52 -16.55 3.26 29.74
N ALA A 53 -17.60 2.57 30.15
CA ALA A 53 -18.28 2.81 31.41
C ALA A 53 -18.18 1.55 32.27
N GLY A 54 -17.56 1.66 33.44
CA GLY A 54 -17.48 0.53 34.40
C GLY A 54 -16.66 -0.67 33.95
N GLY A 55 -15.62 -0.47 33.08
CA GLY A 55 -14.72 -1.55 32.63
C GLY A 55 -15.28 -2.44 31.51
N VAL A 56 -16.43 -2.11 30.95
CA VAL A 56 -17.02 -2.82 29.80
C VAL A 56 -16.98 -1.94 28.57
N LEU A 57 -16.48 -2.47 27.43
CA LEU A 57 -16.51 -1.81 26.13
C LEU A 57 -17.94 -1.87 25.58
N GLY A 58 -18.61 -0.72 25.51
CA GLY A 58 -19.90 -0.57 24.84
C GLY A 58 -19.79 0.21 23.56
N SER A 59 -20.45 -0.25 22.49
CA SER A 59 -20.58 0.49 21.24
C SER A 59 -22.02 1.01 21.08
N THR A 60 -22.18 2.30 20.81
CA THR A 60 -23.48 2.88 20.44
C THR A 60 -23.42 3.39 19.01
N LEU A 61 -24.34 2.93 18.17
CA LEU A 61 -24.58 3.53 16.87
C LEU A 61 -25.33 4.84 17.06
N LEU A 62 -24.72 5.95 16.65
CA LEU A 62 -25.43 7.23 16.59
C LEU A 62 -26.44 7.18 15.44
N PRO A 63 -27.71 7.55 15.69
CA PRO A 63 -28.69 7.70 14.62
C PRO A 63 -28.19 8.77 13.66
N ARG A 64 -28.10 8.41 12.39
CA ARG A 64 -27.75 9.32 11.28
C ARG A 64 -28.79 10.44 11.28
N ARG A 65 -28.48 11.59 11.85
CA ARG A 65 -29.30 12.80 11.66
C ARG A 65 -29.17 13.19 10.19
N ALA A 66 -30.23 12.98 9.43
CA ALA A 66 -30.36 13.48 8.08
C ALA A 66 -30.34 15.04 8.15
N GLY A 67 -29.20 15.57 7.88
CA GLY A 67 -28.92 16.96 7.63
C GLY A 67 -27.75 16.92 6.65
N ALA A 68 -28.06 16.76 5.37
CA ALA A 68 -27.14 17.05 4.29
C ALA A 68 -26.91 18.57 4.33
N ALA A 69 -26.01 19.02 5.19
CA ALA A 69 -25.36 20.30 5.02
C ALA A 69 -24.25 20.05 4.02
N ASP A 70 -24.43 20.60 2.85
CA ASP A 70 -23.50 20.81 1.75
C ASP A 70 -22.05 20.34 1.98
N ALA A 71 -21.80 19.05 1.69
CA ALA A 71 -20.46 18.52 1.52
C ALA A 71 -19.76 19.12 0.26
N ASN A 72 -20.48 19.94 -0.50
CA ASN A 72 -20.04 20.49 -1.78
C ASN A 72 -19.27 21.82 -1.67
N SER A 73 -18.80 22.26 -0.52
CA SER A 73 -18.21 23.60 -0.43
C SER A 73 -16.79 23.70 0.12
N ILE A 74 -16.06 22.58 0.28
CA ILE A 74 -14.66 22.65 0.74
C ILE A 74 -13.76 21.73 -0.12
N ILE A 75 -13.88 21.81 -1.44
CA ILE A 75 -12.73 21.46 -2.28
C ILE A 75 -11.93 22.75 -2.39
N SER A 76 -10.94 22.92 -1.51
CA SER A 76 -9.97 23.98 -1.66
C SER A 76 -9.23 23.75 -2.99
N LYS A 77 -8.77 24.83 -3.62
CA LYS A 77 -8.15 24.82 -4.96
C LYS A 77 -6.89 23.96 -5.08
N GLY A 78 -6.51 23.18 -4.09
CA GLY A 78 -5.38 22.24 -4.03
C GLY A 78 -5.76 20.86 -3.49
N SER A 79 -7.04 20.62 -3.18
CA SER A 79 -7.50 19.28 -2.79
C SER A 79 -7.81 18.43 -4.02
N PHE A 80 -7.56 17.15 -3.95
CA PHE A 80 -7.79 16.22 -5.06
C PHE A 80 -8.10 14.80 -4.54
N SER A 81 -8.60 13.95 -5.42
CA SER A 81 -8.81 12.54 -5.14
C SER A 81 -8.23 11.66 -6.23
N PHE A 82 -7.80 10.47 -5.87
CA PHE A 82 -7.44 9.43 -6.81
C PHE A 82 -7.90 8.07 -6.28
N VAL A 83 -7.95 7.09 -7.16
CA VAL A 83 -8.31 5.72 -6.79
C VAL A 83 -7.14 4.81 -7.07
N GLN A 84 -6.82 3.92 -6.12
CA GLN A 84 -5.92 2.80 -6.33
C GLN A 84 -6.73 1.55 -6.66
N ILE A 85 -6.35 0.84 -7.72
CA ILE A 85 -6.72 -0.54 -8.04
C ILE A 85 -5.45 -1.37 -8.18
N SER A 86 -5.56 -2.68 -8.02
CA SER A 86 -4.41 -3.57 -8.07
C SER A 86 -4.80 -4.98 -8.48
N ASP A 87 -3.82 -5.73 -8.99
CA ASP A 87 -3.90 -7.17 -9.13
C ASP A 87 -5.14 -7.62 -9.94
N SER A 88 -5.30 -7.07 -11.15
CA SER A 88 -6.43 -7.42 -12.01
C SER A 88 -6.24 -8.74 -12.74
N HIS A 89 -5.01 -9.24 -12.87
CA HIS A 89 -4.67 -10.55 -13.40
C HIS A 89 -5.49 -10.96 -14.62
N ILE A 90 -5.65 -10.07 -15.59
CA ILE A 90 -6.37 -10.39 -16.82
C ILE A 90 -5.68 -11.58 -17.48
N GLY A 91 -6.46 -12.61 -17.81
CA GLY A 91 -5.95 -13.91 -18.28
C GLY A 91 -5.99 -15.04 -17.25
N PHE A 92 -6.16 -14.72 -15.96
CA PHE A 92 -6.39 -15.76 -14.95
C PHE A 92 -7.65 -16.57 -15.24
N ASN A 93 -7.55 -17.92 -15.18
CA ASN A 93 -8.61 -18.80 -15.65
C ASN A 93 -8.96 -19.96 -14.71
N LYS A 94 -8.64 -19.85 -13.39
CA LYS A 94 -9.05 -20.89 -12.43
C LYS A 94 -10.51 -20.68 -12.02
N GLU A 95 -11.41 -21.35 -12.72
CA GLU A 95 -12.87 -21.23 -12.57
C GLU A 95 -13.38 -21.42 -11.13
N ALA A 96 -12.73 -22.32 -10.37
CA ALA A 96 -13.13 -22.58 -8.98
C ALA A 96 -12.83 -21.39 -8.02
N ILE A 97 -12.08 -20.38 -8.46
CA ILE A 97 -11.66 -19.21 -7.69
C ILE A 97 -12.34 -17.95 -8.24
N ASN A 98 -12.06 -17.58 -9.46
CA ASN A 98 -12.76 -16.56 -10.22
C ASN A 98 -12.83 -16.96 -11.69
N LYS A 99 -14.03 -17.20 -12.17
CA LYS A 99 -14.29 -17.60 -13.57
C LYS A 99 -14.31 -16.41 -14.54
N ASP A 100 -14.36 -15.16 -14.02
CA ASP A 100 -14.53 -13.96 -14.83
C ASP A 100 -13.79 -12.74 -14.21
N VAL A 101 -12.47 -12.74 -14.32
CA VAL A 101 -11.65 -11.61 -13.87
C VAL A 101 -11.91 -10.33 -14.68
N VAL A 102 -12.36 -10.48 -15.93
CA VAL A 102 -12.79 -9.34 -16.75
C VAL A 102 -14.04 -8.71 -16.16
N GLY A 103 -14.99 -9.53 -15.74
CA GLY A 103 -16.23 -9.07 -15.10
C GLY A 103 -15.98 -8.40 -13.76
N THR A 104 -15.09 -8.93 -12.92
CA THR A 104 -14.77 -8.30 -11.64
C THR A 104 -13.98 -6.99 -11.82
N LEU A 105 -13.08 -6.89 -12.80
CA LEU A 105 -12.45 -5.63 -13.15
C LEU A 105 -13.46 -4.59 -13.69
N LYS A 106 -14.42 -5.01 -14.51
CA LYS A 106 -15.53 -4.14 -14.96
C LYS A 106 -16.37 -3.65 -13.78
N ALA A 107 -16.60 -4.48 -12.76
CA ALA A 107 -17.33 -4.08 -11.55
C ALA A 107 -16.52 -3.00 -10.76
N ALA A 108 -15.20 -3.16 -10.63
CA ALA A 108 -14.33 -2.15 -10.04
C ALA A 108 -14.39 -0.83 -10.82
N ILE A 109 -14.29 -0.87 -12.14
CA ILE A 109 -14.43 0.30 -13.03
C ILE A 109 -15.80 0.96 -12.89
N ALA A 110 -16.88 0.16 -12.84
CA ALA A 110 -18.22 0.70 -12.67
C ALA A 110 -18.37 1.43 -11.32
N ARG A 111 -17.75 0.89 -10.24
CA ARG A 111 -17.71 1.54 -8.94
C ARG A 111 -16.98 2.87 -8.99
N ILE A 112 -15.80 2.93 -9.62
CA ILE A 112 -15.04 4.18 -9.82
C ILE A 112 -15.88 5.18 -10.62
N ASN A 113 -16.51 4.76 -11.69
CA ASN A 113 -17.32 5.60 -12.56
C ASN A 113 -18.64 6.09 -11.90
N ALA A 114 -19.03 5.47 -10.80
CA ALA A 114 -20.20 5.85 -9.99
C ALA A 114 -19.87 6.78 -8.82
N LEU A 115 -18.59 7.14 -8.63
CA LEU A 115 -18.20 8.14 -7.63
C LEU A 115 -18.91 9.47 -7.91
N PRO A 116 -19.30 10.23 -6.87
CA PRO A 116 -19.96 11.53 -7.05
C PRO A 116 -19.13 12.51 -7.87
N GLU A 117 -17.81 12.44 -7.73
CA GLU A 117 -16.83 13.20 -8.50
C GLU A 117 -15.83 12.23 -9.12
N ALA A 118 -15.47 12.47 -10.38
CA ALA A 118 -14.44 11.66 -11.04
C ALA A 118 -13.10 11.89 -10.36
N PRO A 119 -12.32 10.83 -10.08
CA PRO A 119 -10.98 10.98 -9.53
C PRO A 119 -10.07 11.70 -10.54
N ASP A 120 -9.11 12.50 -10.05
CA ASP A 120 -8.13 13.18 -10.89
C ASP A 120 -7.33 12.18 -11.71
N PHE A 121 -6.97 11.06 -11.11
CA PHE A 121 -6.32 9.94 -11.78
C PHE A 121 -6.61 8.61 -11.07
N VAL A 122 -6.25 7.50 -11.71
CA VAL A 122 -6.28 6.17 -11.13
C VAL A 122 -4.85 5.61 -11.12
N LEU A 123 -4.43 4.99 -10.01
CA LEU A 123 -3.19 4.22 -9.90
C LEU A 123 -3.52 2.74 -10.00
N HIS A 124 -2.87 2.03 -10.93
CA HIS A 124 -2.86 0.56 -10.94
C HIS A 124 -1.51 0.07 -10.41
N THR A 125 -1.52 -0.58 -9.26
CA THR A 125 -0.31 -0.97 -8.54
C THR A 125 0.19 -2.38 -8.90
N GLY A 126 0.07 -2.76 -10.18
CA GLY A 126 0.73 -3.94 -10.76
C GLY A 126 -0.15 -5.18 -10.85
N ASP A 127 0.40 -6.22 -11.48
CA ASP A 127 -0.30 -7.46 -11.87
C ASP A 127 -1.57 -7.16 -12.68
N LEU A 128 -1.35 -6.35 -13.75
CA LEU A 128 -2.39 -6.02 -14.71
C LEU A 128 -2.85 -7.28 -15.45
N THR A 129 -1.88 -8.08 -15.86
CA THR A 129 -2.03 -9.31 -16.64
C THR A 129 -1.66 -10.53 -15.80
N HIS A 130 -1.97 -11.72 -16.28
CA HIS A 130 -1.57 -12.96 -15.60
C HIS A 130 -0.32 -13.63 -16.22
N LEU A 131 -0.12 -13.48 -17.52
CA LEU A 131 0.97 -14.11 -18.26
C LEU A 131 1.74 -13.14 -19.18
N ALA A 132 1.52 -11.83 -19.05
CA ALA A 132 2.11 -10.78 -19.88
C ALA A 132 1.88 -10.98 -21.39
N SER A 133 0.81 -11.67 -21.80
CA SER A 133 0.51 -11.84 -23.21
C SER A 133 -0.03 -10.55 -23.85
N ALA A 134 0.15 -10.42 -25.17
CA ALA A 134 -0.33 -9.26 -25.90
C ALA A 134 -1.84 -9.06 -25.75
N ASP A 135 -2.62 -10.13 -25.85
CA ASP A 135 -4.09 -10.10 -25.74
C ASP A 135 -4.56 -9.71 -24.33
N GLU A 136 -3.83 -10.12 -23.29
CA GLU A 136 -4.11 -9.70 -21.91
C GLU A 136 -3.87 -8.21 -21.73
N PHE A 137 -2.73 -7.69 -22.18
CA PHE A 137 -2.44 -6.26 -22.15
C PHE A 137 -3.44 -5.44 -22.97
N ASP A 138 -3.82 -5.90 -24.16
CA ASP A 138 -4.80 -5.23 -25.02
C ASP A 138 -6.18 -5.17 -24.33
N THR A 139 -6.55 -6.24 -23.63
CA THR A 139 -7.78 -6.27 -22.81
C THR A 139 -7.72 -5.27 -21.66
N VAL A 140 -6.60 -5.23 -20.92
CA VAL A 140 -6.39 -4.23 -19.86
C VAL A 140 -6.52 -2.82 -20.42
N ASP A 141 -5.81 -2.50 -21.50
CA ASP A 141 -5.81 -1.16 -22.10
C ASP A 141 -7.23 -0.74 -22.55
N GLN A 142 -7.99 -1.66 -23.15
CA GLN A 142 -9.38 -1.40 -23.53
C GLN A 142 -10.27 -1.12 -22.32
N LEU A 143 -10.14 -1.89 -21.23
CA LEU A 143 -10.94 -1.71 -20.02
C LEU A 143 -10.58 -0.41 -19.30
N MET A 144 -9.29 -0.11 -19.12
CA MET A 144 -8.83 1.09 -18.42
C MET A 144 -9.29 2.38 -19.13
N LYS A 145 -9.39 2.39 -20.46
CA LYS A 145 -9.94 3.52 -21.23
C LYS A 145 -11.42 3.82 -20.96
N THR A 146 -12.14 2.93 -20.30
CA THR A 146 -13.55 3.14 -19.92
C THR A 146 -13.70 3.82 -18.56
N ILE A 147 -12.62 4.04 -17.83
CA ILE A 147 -12.66 4.77 -16.55
C ILE A 147 -12.85 6.26 -16.83
N LYS A 148 -13.78 6.88 -16.10
CA LYS A 148 -14.00 8.35 -16.15
C LYS A 148 -12.97 9.06 -15.27
N THR A 149 -11.78 9.23 -15.81
CA THR A 149 -10.66 9.92 -15.18
C THR A 149 -9.83 10.62 -16.24
N GLN A 150 -8.99 11.57 -15.85
CA GLN A 150 -8.08 12.24 -16.78
C GLN A 150 -6.92 11.32 -17.18
N GLN A 151 -6.46 10.45 -16.29
CA GLN A 151 -5.29 9.62 -16.48
C GLN A 151 -5.35 8.34 -15.64
N VAL A 152 -4.82 7.24 -16.20
CA VAL A 152 -4.46 6.03 -15.47
C VAL A 152 -2.94 5.90 -15.46
N LEU A 153 -2.37 5.69 -14.29
CA LEU A 153 -0.94 5.56 -14.04
C LEU A 153 -0.65 4.14 -13.54
N TYR A 154 0.50 3.59 -13.92
CA TYR A 154 0.79 2.18 -13.71
C TYR A 154 2.18 1.97 -13.11
N VAL A 155 2.34 0.93 -12.32
CA VAL A 155 3.60 0.22 -12.10
C VAL A 155 3.38 -1.25 -12.42
N PRO A 156 4.39 -2.00 -12.91
CA PRO A 156 4.20 -3.42 -13.21
C PRO A 156 4.20 -4.25 -11.93
N GLY A 157 3.48 -5.40 -11.96
CA GLY A 157 3.70 -6.51 -11.06
C GLY A 157 4.58 -7.59 -11.68
N GLU A 158 4.89 -8.64 -10.93
CA GLU A 158 5.75 -9.73 -11.40
C GLU A 158 5.14 -10.49 -12.57
N HIS A 159 3.82 -10.57 -12.63
CA HIS A 159 3.11 -11.18 -13.75
C HIS A 159 3.23 -10.38 -15.05
N ASP A 160 3.40 -9.05 -14.97
CA ASP A 160 3.49 -8.17 -16.13
C ASP A 160 4.88 -8.15 -16.78
N VAL A 161 5.91 -8.65 -16.08
CA VAL A 161 7.29 -8.68 -16.57
C VAL A 161 7.74 -10.09 -16.97
N THR A 162 6.84 -11.07 -16.89
CA THR A 162 7.11 -12.46 -17.21
C THR A 162 7.50 -12.61 -18.68
N GLY A 163 8.56 -13.39 -18.96
CA GLY A 163 8.96 -13.82 -20.30
C GLY A 163 9.87 -12.85 -21.06
N ASP A 164 9.73 -11.53 -20.90
CA ASP A 164 10.50 -10.54 -21.65
C ASP A 164 11.09 -9.41 -20.78
N ASN A 165 11.19 -9.62 -19.48
CA ASN A 165 11.68 -8.66 -18.49
C ASN A 165 10.93 -7.30 -18.54
N GLY A 166 9.62 -7.35 -18.81
CA GLY A 166 8.76 -6.16 -18.82
C GLY A 166 8.83 -5.33 -20.08
N LYS A 167 9.46 -5.81 -21.16
CA LYS A 167 9.51 -5.06 -22.43
C LYS A 167 8.11 -4.77 -22.96
N SER A 168 7.22 -5.75 -22.99
CA SER A 168 5.84 -5.59 -23.45
C SER A 168 5.05 -4.61 -22.60
N TYR A 169 5.29 -4.57 -21.29
CA TYR A 169 4.74 -3.59 -20.38
C TYR A 169 5.28 -2.17 -20.71
N LEU A 170 6.60 -2.02 -20.84
CA LEU A 170 7.24 -0.73 -21.12
C LEU A 170 6.80 -0.14 -22.46
N ASP A 171 6.66 -0.96 -23.49
CA ASP A 171 6.20 -0.53 -24.81
C ASP A 171 4.79 0.09 -24.76
N ARG A 172 3.94 -0.33 -23.81
CA ARG A 172 2.56 0.17 -23.66
C ARG A 172 2.42 1.27 -22.61
N PHE A 173 3.01 1.10 -21.43
CA PHE A 173 2.77 1.94 -20.27
C PHE A 173 4.02 2.72 -19.82
N GLY A 174 5.20 2.41 -20.35
CA GLY A 174 6.48 2.98 -19.93
C GLY A 174 6.82 4.35 -20.55
N LYS A 175 5.89 5.01 -21.23
CA LYS A 175 6.14 6.33 -21.84
C LYS A 175 6.54 7.34 -20.74
N ASN A 176 7.74 7.90 -20.88
CA ASN A 176 8.38 8.83 -19.94
C ASN A 176 8.93 8.19 -18.64
N ALA A 177 8.85 6.87 -18.48
CA ALA A 177 9.48 6.17 -17.37
C ALA A 177 11.01 6.08 -17.55
N LYS A 178 11.70 5.78 -16.46
CA LYS A 178 13.15 5.53 -16.41
C LYS A 178 13.41 4.04 -16.18
N GLY A 179 14.59 3.56 -16.57
CA GLY A 179 15.02 2.19 -16.33
C GLY A 179 13.96 1.15 -16.67
N ALA A 180 13.62 0.31 -15.70
CA ALA A 180 12.60 -0.73 -15.83
C ALA A 180 11.15 -0.21 -15.67
N GLY A 181 10.92 1.09 -15.67
CA GLY A 181 9.57 1.65 -15.63
C GLY A 181 9.26 2.58 -14.46
N TRP A 182 10.28 2.96 -13.64
CA TRP A 182 10.06 3.90 -12.54
C TRP A 182 9.97 5.35 -13.00
N TYR A 183 9.21 6.17 -12.27
CA TYR A 183 8.98 7.58 -12.59
C TYR A 183 8.48 8.36 -11.37
N SER A 184 8.45 9.69 -11.49
CA SER A 184 7.83 10.58 -10.53
C SER A 184 7.07 11.71 -11.22
N PHE A 185 6.11 12.30 -10.50
CA PHE A 185 5.36 13.48 -10.94
C PHE A 185 4.84 14.25 -9.73
N ASP A 186 4.53 15.51 -9.95
CA ASP A 186 3.89 16.36 -8.93
C ASP A 186 2.43 16.60 -9.29
N HIS A 187 1.54 16.51 -8.30
CA HIS A 187 0.13 16.84 -8.43
C HIS A 187 -0.36 17.61 -7.20
N SER A 188 -0.85 18.82 -7.40
CA SER A 188 -1.43 19.66 -6.33
C SER A 188 -0.56 19.76 -5.06
N GLY A 189 0.77 19.90 -5.23
CA GLY A 189 1.72 20.05 -4.12
C GLY A 189 2.14 18.75 -3.43
N VAL A 190 1.64 17.61 -3.88
CA VAL A 190 2.07 16.27 -3.46
C VAL A 190 3.01 15.68 -4.49
N HIS A 191 4.09 15.04 -4.05
CA HIS A 191 5.03 14.35 -4.93
C HIS A 191 4.76 12.86 -4.96
N PHE A 192 4.54 12.32 -6.16
CA PHE A 192 4.23 10.93 -6.43
C PHE A 192 5.43 10.23 -7.05
N ILE A 193 5.72 9.01 -6.59
CA ILE A 193 6.87 8.21 -7.03
C ILE A 193 6.40 6.78 -7.30
N GLY A 194 6.41 6.36 -8.56
CA GLY A 194 6.17 4.97 -8.97
C GLY A 194 7.50 4.21 -9.02
N LEU A 195 7.63 3.17 -8.21
CA LEU A 195 8.81 2.31 -8.14
C LEU A 195 8.51 0.94 -8.76
N VAL A 196 9.55 0.31 -9.33
CA VAL A 196 9.48 -1.02 -9.91
C VAL A 196 10.39 -1.95 -9.08
N ASN A 197 9.80 -2.98 -8.49
CA ASN A 197 10.52 -3.91 -7.61
C ASN A 197 10.27 -5.38 -7.97
N VAL A 198 9.90 -5.65 -9.23
CA VAL A 198 9.48 -6.96 -9.72
C VAL A 198 10.37 -7.53 -10.83
N VAL A 199 11.36 -6.79 -11.32
CA VAL A 199 12.24 -7.25 -12.41
C VAL A 199 13.34 -8.17 -11.87
N ASP A 200 13.93 -7.82 -10.73
CA ASP A 200 15.01 -8.56 -10.08
C ASP A 200 14.53 -9.28 -8.81
N ILE A 201 13.48 -10.08 -8.94
CA ILE A 201 12.94 -10.84 -7.80
C ILE A 201 14.00 -11.81 -7.28
N GLN A 202 14.24 -11.77 -5.97
CA GLN A 202 15.20 -12.60 -5.28
C GLN A 202 14.74 -14.06 -5.21
N GLN A 203 15.67 -15.00 -4.96
CA GLN A 203 15.36 -16.44 -4.90
C GLN A 203 14.28 -16.83 -3.88
N ASN A 204 14.10 -16.02 -2.83
CA ASN A 204 13.07 -16.19 -1.81
C ASN A 204 11.74 -15.50 -2.16
N GLY A 205 11.61 -14.95 -3.37
CA GLY A 205 10.41 -14.24 -3.85
C GLY A 205 10.33 -12.78 -3.46
N LEU A 206 11.27 -12.24 -2.68
CA LEU A 206 11.28 -10.81 -2.33
C LEU A 206 11.56 -9.95 -3.56
N GLY A 207 10.88 -8.82 -3.65
CA GLY A 207 11.18 -7.79 -4.64
C GLY A 207 12.51 -7.10 -4.39
N ALA A 208 13.05 -6.43 -5.40
CA ALA A 208 14.23 -5.58 -5.29
C ALA A 208 14.10 -4.34 -6.20
N LEU A 209 14.58 -3.20 -5.71
CA LEU A 209 14.64 -1.95 -6.47
C LEU A 209 15.92 -1.86 -7.30
N GLY A 210 17.01 -2.35 -6.74
CA GLY A 210 18.35 -2.28 -7.34
C GLY A 210 19.03 -0.93 -7.18
N ALA A 211 20.35 -0.92 -7.38
CA ALA A 211 21.21 0.24 -7.10
C ALA A 211 20.86 1.47 -7.94
N ASP A 212 20.56 1.30 -9.23
CA ASP A 212 20.27 2.40 -10.14
C ASP A 212 18.98 3.14 -9.77
N GLN A 213 17.94 2.39 -9.42
CA GLN A 213 16.66 2.97 -9.00
C GLN A 213 16.77 3.62 -7.62
N LEU A 214 17.53 3.03 -6.68
CA LEU A 214 17.80 3.62 -5.38
C LEU A 214 18.58 4.93 -5.50
N ALA A 215 19.59 5.00 -6.38
CA ALA A 215 20.32 6.22 -6.66
C ALA A 215 19.43 7.30 -7.29
N TRP A 216 18.58 6.90 -8.24
CA TRP A 216 17.60 7.79 -8.85
C TRP A 216 16.60 8.32 -7.81
N LEU A 217 16.05 7.46 -6.95
CA LEU A 217 15.11 7.85 -5.90
C LEU A 217 15.75 8.86 -4.93
N GLN A 218 17.00 8.62 -4.54
CA GLN A 218 17.74 9.55 -3.67
C GLN A 218 17.91 10.92 -4.34
N ALA A 219 18.25 10.95 -5.63
CA ALA A 219 18.42 12.18 -6.39
C ALA A 219 17.08 12.91 -6.61
N ASP A 220 16.01 12.20 -6.91
CA ASP A 220 14.67 12.76 -7.11
C ASP A 220 14.13 13.44 -5.84
N LEU A 221 14.46 12.90 -4.68
CA LEU A 221 14.07 13.46 -3.39
C LEU A 221 14.99 14.60 -2.91
N GLN A 222 16.25 14.69 -3.35
CA GLN A 222 17.33 15.47 -2.72
C GLN A 222 16.94 16.92 -2.42
N ASP A 223 16.40 17.62 -3.40
CA ASP A 223 16.11 19.07 -3.31
C ASP A 223 14.68 19.39 -2.87
N ARG A 224 13.89 18.37 -2.51
CA ARG A 224 12.51 18.59 -2.07
C ARG A 224 12.46 19.04 -0.61
N SER A 225 11.55 19.96 -0.33
CA SER A 225 11.24 20.35 1.05
C SER A 225 10.78 19.16 1.87
N SER A 226 11.21 19.07 3.12
CA SER A 226 10.71 18.07 4.09
C SER A 226 9.20 18.21 4.38
N GLU A 227 8.60 19.33 4.05
CA GLU A 227 7.16 19.57 4.20
C GLU A 227 6.34 19.03 3.03
N THR A 228 6.98 18.72 1.88
CA THR A 228 6.29 18.13 0.73
C THR A 228 5.74 16.76 1.10
N PRO A 229 4.42 16.53 1.01
CA PRO A 229 3.85 15.19 1.16
C PRO A 229 4.34 14.28 0.03
N ILE A 230 4.74 13.06 0.38
CA ILE A 230 5.24 12.06 -0.56
C ILE A 230 4.27 10.90 -0.64
N VAL A 231 3.93 10.49 -1.86
CA VAL A 231 3.22 9.25 -2.13
C VAL A 231 4.12 8.33 -2.95
N ILE A 232 4.44 7.16 -2.41
CA ILE A 232 5.16 6.12 -3.14
C ILE A 232 4.19 4.99 -3.46
N PHE A 233 4.28 4.48 -4.68
CA PHE A 233 3.53 3.29 -5.07
C PHE A 233 4.45 2.32 -5.81
N ALA A 234 4.35 1.05 -5.45
CA ALA A 234 5.08 -0.08 -6.03
C ALA A 234 4.21 -1.33 -5.91
N HIS A 235 4.50 -2.38 -6.68
CA HIS A 235 3.69 -3.58 -6.59
C HIS A 235 3.93 -4.33 -5.28
N ILE A 236 5.11 -4.91 -5.08
CA ILE A 236 5.45 -5.63 -3.84
C ILE A 236 5.62 -4.63 -2.69
N PRO A 237 5.11 -4.92 -1.46
CA PRO A 237 5.30 -4.05 -0.31
C PRO A 237 6.77 -3.67 -0.08
N LEU A 238 7.05 -2.37 0.14
CA LEU A 238 8.41 -1.90 0.43
C LEU A 238 8.90 -2.30 1.83
N TRP A 239 8.02 -2.78 2.70
CA TRP A 239 8.37 -3.31 4.02
C TRP A 239 8.15 -4.82 4.06
N MET A 240 8.79 -5.50 4.99
CA MET A 240 8.60 -6.94 5.21
C MET A 240 7.24 -7.19 5.86
N VAL A 241 6.27 -7.69 5.09
CA VAL A 241 4.95 -8.14 5.58
C VAL A 241 5.06 -9.59 6.03
N TYR A 242 5.53 -10.48 5.14
CA TYR A 242 5.73 -11.90 5.42
C TYR A 242 6.82 -12.46 4.48
N PRO A 243 8.10 -12.39 4.89
CA PRO A 243 9.25 -12.74 4.02
C PRO A 243 9.23 -14.19 3.53
N GLU A 244 8.65 -15.12 4.31
CA GLU A 244 8.53 -16.54 3.97
C GLU A 244 7.69 -16.76 2.70
N TRP A 245 6.85 -15.79 2.34
CA TRP A 245 6.03 -15.83 1.12
C TRP A 245 6.50 -14.83 0.05
N GLY A 246 7.65 -14.20 0.22
CA GLY A 246 8.14 -13.18 -0.67
C GLY A 246 7.39 -11.82 -0.53
N TRP A 247 6.62 -11.63 0.54
CA TRP A 247 5.84 -10.42 0.76
C TRP A 247 6.67 -9.32 1.41
N GLY A 248 7.52 -8.70 0.60
CA GLY A 248 8.39 -7.60 0.99
C GLY A 248 9.45 -7.32 -0.08
N THR A 249 10.19 -6.24 0.10
CA THR A 249 11.27 -5.80 -0.80
C THR A 249 12.59 -5.83 -0.06
N ASP A 250 13.59 -6.55 -0.59
CA ASP A 250 14.86 -6.84 0.07
C ASP A 250 15.63 -5.56 0.44
N ASP A 251 15.75 -4.65 -0.50
CA ASP A 251 16.40 -3.34 -0.33
C ASP A 251 15.41 -2.20 0.01
N GLY A 252 14.14 -2.53 0.28
CA GLY A 252 13.10 -1.57 0.61
C GLY A 252 13.43 -0.73 1.84
N ALA A 253 14.10 -1.30 2.85
CA ALA A 253 14.53 -0.57 4.03
C ALA A 253 15.49 0.59 3.69
N GLN A 254 16.35 0.43 2.68
CA GLN A 254 17.24 1.48 2.19
C GLN A 254 16.42 2.61 1.55
N ALA A 255 15.48 2.30 0.66
CA ALA A 255 14.57 3.29 0.08
C ALA A 255 13.82 4.09 1.15
N LEU A 256 13.29 3.41 2.17
CA LEU A 256 12.57 4.04 3.27
C LEU A 256 13.46 4.98 4.11
N THR A 257 14.79 4.79 4.15
CA THR A 257 15.67 5.73 4.85
C THR A 257 15.69 7.11 4.20
N TYR A 258 15.58 7.21 2.87
CA TYR A 258 15.54 8.48 2.14
C TYR A 258 14.29 9.30 2.45
N LEU A 259 13.22 8.62 2.89
CA LEU A 259 11.91 9.21 3.19
C LEU A 259 11.76 9.71 4.63
N LYS A 260 12.62 9.30 5.55
CA LYS A 260 12.50 9.63 7.00
C LYS A 260 12.45 11.13 7.31
N ARG A 261 13.00 11.97 6.44
CA ARG A 261 13.04 13.43 6.63
C ARG A 261 11.71 14.13 6.30
N PHE A 262 10.80 13.47 5.59
CA PHE A 262 9.53 14.07 5.16
C PHE A 262 8.48 14.03 6.26
N GLY A 263 7.65 15.08 6.30
CA GLY A 263 6.58 15.24 7.30
C GLY A 263 5.40 14.30 7.10
N SER A 264 5.19 13.80 5.87
CA SER A 264 4.13 12.87 5.52
C SER A 264 4.57 11.99 4.36
N VAL A 265 4.49 10.69 4.54
CA VAL A 265 4.77 9.70 3.50
C VAL A 265 3.65 8.66 3.49
N THR A 266 3.08 8.41 2.33
CA THR A 266 2.11 7.33 2.11
C THR A 266 2.71 6.34 1.12
N VAL A 267 2.74 5.06 1.47
CA VAL A 267 3.24 3.96 0.64
C VAL A 267 2.07 3.06 0.28
N LEU A 268 1.80 2.92 -1.02
CA LEU A 268 0.69 2.14 -1.57
C LEU A 268 1.23 0.94 -2.34
N ASN A 269 0.73 -0.26 -2.05
CA ASN A 269 1.19 -1.49 -2.67
C ASN A 269 0.00 -2.40 -3.06
N GLY A 270 0.28 -3.39 -3.91
CA GLY A 270 -0.60 -4.52 -4.25
C GLY A 270 -0.04 -5.84 -3.74
N HIS A 271 0.03 -6.84 -4.63
CA HIS A 271 0.71 -8.13 -4.51
C HIS A 271 0.08 -9.12 -3.52
N ILE A 272 -0.34 -8.67 -2.35
CA ILE A 272 -0.83 -9.57 -1.29
C ILE A 272 -2.35 -9.75 -1.30
N HIS A 273 -3.07 -9.04 -2.17
CA HIS A 273 -4.51 -9.12 -2.44
C HIS A 273 -5.39 -8.93 -1.20
N GLN A 274 -4.91 -8.23 -0.21
CA GLN A 274 -5.65 -7.92 1.02
C GLN A 274 -5.17 -6.60 1.63
N VAL A 275 -6.00 -5.99 2.44
CA VAL A 275 -5.67 -4.74 3.11
C VAL A 275 -4.82 -5.02 4.35
N VAL A 276 -3.58 -4.57 4.32
CA VAL A 276 -2.70 -4.51 5.49
C VAL A 276 -2.25 -3.06 5.66
N LYS A 277 -2.47 -2.52 6.86
CA LYS A 277 -2.09 -1.14 7.22
C LYS A 277 -1.02 -1.16 8.30
N LYS A 278 0.01 -0.34 8.12
CA LYS A 278 1.07 -0.10 9.09
C LYS A 278 1.35 1.39 9.18
N VAL A 279 1.62 1.89 10.38
CA VAL A 279 2.11 3.25 10.61
C VAL A 279 3.45 3.15 11.33
N GLU A 280 4.45 3.83 10.79
CA GLU A 280 5.80 3.91 11.38
C GLU A 280 6.29 5.36 11.32
N GLY A 281 6.25 6.05 12.45
CA GLY A 281 6.57 7.46 12.54
C GLY A 281 5.61 8.30 11.67
N ARG A 282 6.14 8.89 10.60
CA ARG A 282 5.38 9.73 9.65
C ARG A 282 5.06 9.01 8.34
N MET A 283 5.32 7.72 8.28
CA MET A 283 5.05 6.87 7.13
C MET A 283 3.83 6.01 7.39
N THR A 284 2.88 6.03 6.46
CA THR A 284 1.72 5.15 6.43
C THR A 284 1.86 4.19 5.27
N PHE A 285 1.75 2.90 5.53
CA PHE A 285 1.82 1.83 4.55
C PHE A 285 0.43 1.22 4.38
N HIS A 286 0.07 0.94 3.15
CA HIS A 286 -1.22 0.38 2.80
C HIS A 286 -1.09 -0.56 1.61
N THR A 287 -1.70 -1.74 1.69
CA THR A 287 -1.84 -2.67 0.57
C THR A 287 -3.29 -2.73 0.12
N ALA A 288 -3.52 -2.84 -1.18
CA ALA A 288 -4.84 -2.89 -1.78
C ALA A 288 -5.42 -4.31 -1.81
N MET A 289 -6.75 -4.39 -1.84
CA MET A 289 -7.43 -5.59 -2.32
C MET A 289 -7.18 -5.77 -3.81
N SER A 290 -7.15 -7.03 -4.26
CA SER A 290 -7.17 -7.35 -5.69
C SER A 290 -8.53 -7.06 -6.31
N THR A 291 -8.57 -6.86 -7.62
CA THR A 291 -9.82 -6.89 -8.39
C THR A 291 -10.09 -8.28 -9.00
N ALA A 292 -9.18 -9.25 -8.85
CA ALA A 292 -9.29 -10.59 -9.44
C ALA A 292 -9.62 -11.68 -8.44
N PHE A 293 -8.85 -11.86 -7.39
CA PHE A 293 -9.05 -12.89 -6.37
C PHE A 293 -8.32 -12.56 -5.06
N PRO A 294 -8.80 -13.06 -3.90
CA PRO A 294 -8.09 -12.91 -2.63
C PRO A 294 -6.95 -13.90 -2.49
N GLN A 295 -6.02 -13.60 -1.58
CA GLN A 295 -5.00 -14.52 -1.08
C GLN A 295 -5.26 -14.84 0.41
N PRO A 296 -4.74 -15.96 0.96
CA PRO A 296 -4.88 -16.27 2.37
C PRO A 296 -4.08 -15.29 3.24
N GLU A 297 -4.52 -15.12 4.49
CA GLU A 297 -3.74 -14.39 5.48
C GLU A 297 -2.36 -15.03 5.71
N PRO A 298 -1.33 -14.24 6.08
CA PRO A 298 -0.01 -14.75 6.40
C PRO A 298 -0.04 -15.93 7.36
N GLY A 299 0.61 -17.04 6.98
CA GLY A 299 0.68 -18.25 7.80
C GLY A 299 -0.60 -19.09 7.90
N LYS A 300 -1.71 -18.69 7.27
CA LYS A 300 -2.97 -19.47 7.26
C LYS A 300 -3.04 -20.52 6.14
N ALA A 301 -2.06 -20.53 5.24
CA ALA A 301 -1.90 -21.53 4.20
C ALA A 301 -0.43 -21.95 4.09
N PRO A 302 -0.11 -23.09 3.43
CA PRO A 302 1.27 -23.52 3.23
C PRO A 302 2.09 -22.60 2.32
N LYS A 303 1.44 -21.81 1.47
CA LYS A 303 2.07 -20.89 0.51
C LYS A 303 1.08 -19.81 0.08
N PRO A 304 1.56 -18.67 -0.47
CA PRO A 304 0.69 -17.65 -1.07
C PRO A 304 0.00 -18.20 -2.34
N GLY A 305 -1.00 -17.51 -2.79
CA GLY A 305 -1.67 -17.78 -4.05
C GLY A 305 -3.19 -17.64 -3.97
N PRO A 306 -3.87 -17.85 -5.12
CA PRO A 306 -5.31 -17.61 -5.22
C PRO A 306 -6.13 -18.45 -4.23
N MET A 307 -6.95 -17.78 -3.42
CA MET A 307 -7.79 -18.40 -2.39
C MET A 307 -9.21 -18.58 -2.89
N LYS A 308 -9.76 -19.79 -2.71
CA LYS A 308 -11.16 -20.06 -2.97
C LYS A 308 -12.00 -19.53 -1.80
N VAL A 309 -13.07 -18.81 -2.13
CA VAL A 309 -14.07 -18.33 -1.18
C VAL A 309 -15.45 -18.93 -1.51
N ASP A 310 -16.42 -18.79 -0.62
CA ASP A 310 -17.77 -19.26 -0.83
C ASP A 310 -18.39 -18.62 -2.09
N ALA A 311 -19.23 -19.41 -2.79
CA ALA A 311 -19.94 -18.91 -3.95
C ALA A 311 -20.81 -17.69 -3.60
N GLY A 312 -20.72 -16.65 -4.41
CA GLY A 312 -21.45 -15.39 -4.20
C GLY A 312 -20.78 -14.39 -3.25
N LYS A 313 -19.68 -14.78 -2.57
CA LYS A 313 -18.95 -13.88 -1.65
C LYS A 313 -17.67 -13.31 -2.22
N LEU A 314 -17.33 -13.61 -3.47
CA LEU A 314 -16.06 -13.16 -4.06
C LEU A 314 -15.92 -11.63 -3.99
N ASN A 315 -16.98 -10.88 -4.30
CA ASN A 315 -16.97 -9.43 -4.28
C ASN A 315 -16.76 -8.81 -2.90
N ASP A 316 -16.96 -9.56 -1.80
CA ASP A 316 -16.65 -9.09 -0.44
C ASP A 316 -15.15 -9.04 -0.17
N TYR A 317 -14.33 -9.71 -0.98
CA TYR A 317 -12.87 -9.79 -0.89
C TYR A 317 -12.16 -8.99 -1.98
N LEU A 318 -12.88 -8.49 -2.98
CA LEU A 318 -12.35 -7.67 -4.05
C LEU A 318 -12.72 -6.21 -3.82
N GLY A 319 -11.86 -5.28 -4.27
CA GLY A 319 -12.16 -3.89 -3.97
C GLY A 319 -11.32 -2.86 -4.71
N VAL A 320 -11.59 -1.61 -4.36
CA VAL A 320 -10.88 -0.42 -4.78
C VAL A 320 -10.54 0.41 -3.54
N THR A 321 -9.52 1.25 -3.64
CA THR A 321 -9.10 2.13 -2.54
C THR A 321 -9.21 3.59 -2.98
N ASP A 322 -10.12 4.34 -2.35
CA ASP A 322 -10.28 5.77 -2.56
C ASP A 322 -9.24 6.52 -1.72
N VAL A 323 -8.50 7.44 -2.32
CA VAL A 323 -7.49 8.24 -1.64
C VAL A 323 -7.79 9.72 -1.84
N ASN A 324 -7.91 10.44 -0.74
CA ASN A 324 -8.26 11.85 -0.75
C ASN A 324 -7.15 12.67 -0.07
N TYR A 325 -6.74 13.73 -0.74
CA TYR A 325 -5.86 14.76 -0.21
C TYR A 325 -6.64 16.04 0.02
N VAL A 326 -6.48 16.62 1.20
CA VAL A 326 -7.04 17.93 1.53
C VAL A 326 -5.89 18.90 1.70
N GLU A 327 -5.88 19.98 0.93
CA GLU A 327 -4.84 21.01 0.99
C GLU A 327 -4.62 21.51 2.43
N GLY A 328 -3.35 21.65 2.80
CA GLY A 328 -2.94 22.04 4.16
C GLY A 328 -3.02 20.92 5.19
N LYS A 329 -3.41 19.69 4.80
CA LYS A 329 -3.27 18.50 5.65
C LYS A 329 -2.01 17.75 5.27
N SER A 330 -1.34 17.18 6.25
CA SER A 330 -0.09 16.44 6.03
C SER A 330 -0.32 14.99 5.58
N SER A 331 -1.49 14.41 5.85
CA SER A 331 -1.79 13.00 5.56
C SER A 331 -2.94 12.85 4.57
N LEU A 332 -2.86 11.79 3.75
CA LEU A 332 -3.94 11.38 2.87
C LEU A 332 -4.95 10.51 3.63
N ALA A 333 -6.22 10.65 3.29
CA ALA A 333 -7.26 9.72 3.76
C ALA A 333 -7.35 8.54 2.77
N VAL A 334 -7.14 7.32 3.27
CA VAL A 334 -7.16 6.09 2.48
C VAL A 334 -8.33 5.23 2.92
N VAL A 335 -9.30 5.02 2.04
CA VAL A 335 -10.58 4.34 2.31
C VAL A 335 -10.78 3.16 1.36
N ASP A 336 -10.87 1.97 1.91
CA ASP A 336 -11.11 0.76 1.13
C ASP A 336 -12.60 0.49 0.97
N SER A 337 -12.98 0.00 -0.19
CA SER A 337 -14.36 -0.35 -0.52
C SER A 337 -14.39 -1.67 -1.28
N THR A 338 -15.24 -2.61 -0.86
CA THR A 338 -15.44 -3.87 -1.57
C THR A 338 -16.30 -3.69 -2.83
N LEU A 339 -16.31 -4.69 -3.71
CA LEU A 339 -17.17 -4.70 -4.90
C LEU A 339 -18.59 -5.21 -4.61
N SER A 340 -18.86 -5.64 -3.36
CA SER A 340 -20.19 -6.04 -2.92
C SER A 340 -21.14 -4.86 -2.74
#